data_9fb6fa075ee7b217b2c8a5970e19cafa
#
_entry.id   9fb6fa075ee7b217b2c8a5970e19cafa
#
_cell.length_a   1.000
_cell.length_b   1.000
_cell.length_c   1.000
_cell.angle_alpha   90.00
_cell.angle_beta   90.00
_cell.angle_gamma   90.00
#
_symmetry.space_group_name_H-M   'P 1'
#
loop_
_entity.id
_entity.type
_entity.pdbx_description
1 polymer ?
#
loop_
_entity_poly.entity_id
_entity_poly.type
_entity_poly.pdbx_seq_one_letter_code
_entity_poly.pdbx_strand_id
1 'polypeptide(L)'
;RRLIDEGTNSAKKISQAVNTDPVIAAKLIKAANSPLFRGTKEFETSSQAIVRLGMQTTKQLVTSFTLKELFKAKSPVLKKRMDTLWQHSIEIAAICYVLAKHARGVDPEQGLLAGLLHDIGTVPILMYAEEYESLVTDPALLEKTIKTLKTELGGVILKRWSFSEE
;
A
#
# COMPACT_ATOMS: atom_id res chain seq x y z
N ARG A 1 3.84 -14.00 -30.78
CA ARG A 1 4.93 -14.71 -30.06
C ARG A 1 5.85 -13.74 -29.33
N ARG A 2 6.40 -12.68 -29.97
CA ARG A 2 7.30 -11.70 -29.29
C ARG A 2 6.69 -11.04 -28.05
N LEU A 3 5.43 -10.63 -28.07
CA LEU A 3 4.76 -10.00 -26.92
C LEU A 3 4.57 -10.94 -25.72
N ILE A 4 4.42 -12.25 -25.97
CA ILE A 4 4.31 -13.26 -24.91
C ILE A 4 5.70 -13.49 -24.28
N ASP A 5 6.76 -13.53 -25.09
CA ASP A 5 8.14 -13.70 -24.60
C ASP A 5 8.63 -12.50 -23.80
N GLU A 6 8.26 -11.27 -24.17
CA GLU A 6 8.57 -10.05 -23.42
C GLU A 6 7.81 -10.01 -22.07
N GLY A 7 6.54 -10.40 -22.06
CA GLY A 7 5.73 -10.49 -20.84
C GLY A 7 6.27 -11.54 -19.86
N THR A 8 6.69 -12.70 -20.35
CA THR A 8 7.24 -13.78 -19.51
C THR A 8 8.62 -13.41 -18.97
N ASN A 9 9.48 -12.75 -19.75
CA ASN A 9 10.77 -12.24 -19.28
C ASN A 9 10.60 -11.14 -18.22
N SER A 10 9.61 -10.28 -18.38
CA SER A 10 9.29 -9.24 -17.42
C SER A 10 8.75 -9.82 -16.10
N ALA A 11 7.85 -10.81 -16.17
CA ALA A 11 7.34 -11.54 -15.01
C ALA A 11 8.44 -12.27 -14.25
N LYS A 12 9.40 -12.87 -14.95
CA LYS A 12 10.55 -13.55 -14.35
C LYS A 12 11.46 -12.58 -13.60
N LYS A 13 11.77 -11.41 -14.19
CA LYS A 13 12.58 -10.37 -13.53
C LYS A 13 11.91 -9.83 -12.27
N ILE A 14 10.60 -9.57 -12.32
CA ILE A 14 9.86 -9.11 -11.13
C ILE A 14 9.76 -10.23 -10.09
N SER A 15 9.56 -11.48 -10.50
CA SER A 15 9.58 -12.61 -9.59
C SER A 15 10.93 -12.75 -8.86
N GLN A 16 12.03 -12.53 -9.55
CA GLN A 16 13.35 -12.52 -8.93
C GLN A 16 13.48 -11.41 -7.88
N ALA A 17 13.03 -10.19 -8.21
CA ALA A 17 13.03 -9.07 -7.27
C ALA A 17 12.10 -9.33 -6.07
N VAL A 18 10.90 -9.86 -6.29
CA VAL A 18 9.94 -10.20 -5.23
C VAL A 18 10.48 -11.31 -4.31
N ASN A 19 11.19 -12.29 -4.87
CA ASN A 19 11.74 -13.40 -4.10
C ASN A 19 12.93 -12.98 -3.20
N THR A 20 13.44 -11.76 -3.31
CA THR A 20 14.38 -11.21 -2.33
C THR A 20 13.71 -10.95 -0.98
N ASP A 21 12.37 -10.80 -0.95
CA ASP A 21 11.57 -10.67 0.27
C ASP A 21 10.55 -11.83 0.35
N PRO A 22 10.83 -12.86 1.16
CA PRO A 22 9.94 -14.03 1.31
C PRO A 22 8.53 -13.66 1.78
N VAL A 23 8.38 -12.58 2.56
CA VAL A 23 7.09 -12.13 3.08
C VAL A 23 6.24 -11.56 1.95
N ILE A 24 6.82 -10.73 1.09
CA ILE A 24 6.14 -10.18 -0.10
C ILE A 24 5.78 -11.31 -1.06
N ALA A 25 6.69 -12.25 -1.32
CA ALA A 25 6.43 -13.40 -2.18
C ALA A 25 5.24 -14.23 -1.67
N ALA A 26 5.21 -14.57 -0.38
CA ALA A 26 4.10 -15.30 0.24
C ALA A 26 2.78 -14.53 0.18
N LYS A 27 2.78 -13.21 0.41
CA LYS A 27 1.59 -12.35 0.29
C LYS A 27 1.04 -12.33 -1.14
N LEU A 28 1.90 -12.30 -2.17
CA LEU A 28 1.48 -12.35 -3.57
C LEU A 28 0.86 -13.70 -3.94
N ILE A 29 1.46 -14.81 -3.52
CA ILE A 29 0.93 -16.15 -3.74
C ILE A 29 -0.45 -16.28 -3.07
N LYS A 30 -0.58 -15.81 -1.82
CA LYS A 30 -1.86 -15.78 -1.10
C LYS A 30 -2.91 -14.93 -1.82
N ALA A 31 -2.54 -13.77 -2.35
CA ALA A 31 -3.45 -12.91 -3.11
C ALA A 31 -3.92 -13.59 -4.40
N ALA A 32 -3.01 -14.23 -5.16
CA ALA A 32 -3.35 -14.97 -6.38
C ALA A 32 -4.30 -16.16 -6.12
N ASN A 33 -4.20 -16.77 -4.94
CA ASN A 33 -5.05 -17.88 -4.48
C ASN A 33 -6.33 -17.42 -3.78
N SER A 34 -6.55 -16.11 -3.62
CA SER A 34 -7.78 -15.59 -3.02
C SER A 34 -9.00 -15.86 -3.93
N PRO A 35 -10.23 -15.89 -3.37
CA PRO A 35 -11.44 -16.12 -4.16
C PRO A 35 -11.60 -15.17 -5.36
N LEU A 36 -11.04 -13.95 -5.27
CA LEU A 36 -11.08 -12.95 -6.33
C LEU A 36 -10.25 -13.32 -7.57
N PHE A 37 -9.09 -13.97 -7.34
CA PHE A 37 -8.10 -14.22 -8.40
C PHE A 37 -7.85 -15.71 -8.67
N ARG A 38 -8.26 -16.62 -7.77
CA ARG A 38 -7.96 -18.04 -7.91
C ARG A 38 -8.58 -18.64 -9.18
N GLY A 39 -7.84 -19.56 -9.78
CA GLY A 39 -8.33 -20.44 -10.84
C GLY A 39 -8.77 -21.78 -10.28
N THR A 40 -8.80 -22.80 -11.13
CA THR A 40 -9.11 -24.21 -10.77
C THR A 40 -7.97 -24.89 -10.00
N LYS A 41 -6.74 -24.37 -10.10
CA LYS A 41 -5.56 -24.88 -9.41
C LYS A 41 -4.93 -23.78 -8.55
N GLU A 42 -4.34 -24.19 -7.43
CA GLU A 42 -3.57 -23.28 -6.60
C GLU A 42 -2.21 -22.95 -7.24
N PHE A 43 -1.71 -21.75 -6.97
CA PHE A 43 -0.43 -21.27 -7.39
C PHE A 43 0.56 -21.43 -6.23
N GLU A 44 1.72 -22.00 -6.50
CA GLU A 44 2.73 -22.33 -5.49
C GLU A 44 3.96 -21.40 -5.56
N THR A 45 4.12 -20.70 -6.70
CA THR A 45 5.28 -19.85 -6.94
C THR A 45 4.89 -18.40 -7.22
N SER A 46 5.77 -17.47 -6.87
CA SER A 46 5.59 -16.04 -7.18
C SER A 46 5.47 -15.79 -8.69
N SER A 47 6.20 -16.55 -9.53
CA SER A 47 6.09 -16.44 -10.98
C SER A 47 4.69 -16.80 -11.48
N GLN A 48 4.11 -17.89 -11.00
CA GLN A 48 2.73 -18.28 -11.33
C GLN A 48 1.73 -17.24 -10.83
N ALA A 49 1.92 -16.72 -9.60
CA ALA A 49 1.09 -15.68 -9.03
C ALA A 49 1.12 -14.40 -9.89
N ILE A 50 2.31 -13.96 -10.33
CA ILE A 50 2.48 -12.77 -11.19
C ILE A 50 1.80 -12.96 -12.55
N VAL A 51 1.94 -14.13 -13.17
CA VAL A 51 1.26 -14.43 -14.43
C VAL A 51 -0.26 -14.37 -14.24
N ARG A 52 -0.78 -14.89 -13.14
CA ARG A 52 -2.21 -14.91 -12.83
C ARG A 52 -2.77 -13.52 -12.55
N LEU A 53 -2.09 -12.75 -11.73
CA LEU A 53 -2.49 -11.40 -11.34
C LEU A 53 -2.31 -10.37 -12.48
N GLY A 54 -1.35 -10.65 -13.36
CA GLY A 54 -0.86 -9.68 -14.32
C GLY A 54 0.11 -8.68 -13.70
N MET A 55 0.87 -8.02 -14.55
CA MET A 55 1.95 -7.11 -14.15
C MET A 55 1.45 -5.92 -13.33
N GLN A 56 0.37 -5.32 -13.79
CA GLN A 56 -0.26 -4.15 -13.18
C GLN A 56 -0.69 -4.43 -11.74
N THR A 57 -1.55 -5.44 -11.54
CA THR A 57 -2.04 -5.84 -10.22
C THR A 57 -0.90 -6.26 -9.30
N THR A 58 0.12 -6.93 -9.84
CA THR A 58 1.31 -7.31 -9.07
C THR A 58 2.02 -6.08 -8.52
N LYS A 59 2.29 -5.06 -9.34
CA LYS A 59 2.93 -3.82 -8.89
C LYS A 59 2.10 -3.14 -7.79
N GLN A 60 0.79 -3.02 -7.99
CA GLN A 60 -0.12 -2.40 -7.02
C GLN A 60 -0.09 -3.14 -5.67
N LEU A 61 -0.16 -4.49 -5.70
CA LEU A 61 -0.10 -5.30 -4.48
C LEU A 61 1.25 -5.19 -3.77
N VAL A 62 2.37 -5.25 -4.50
CA VAL A 62 3.71 -5.09 -3.92
C VAL A 62 3.84 -3.71 -3.29
N THR A 63 3.42 -2.65 -3.95
CA THR A 63 3.41 -1.29 -3.41
C THR A 63 2.59 -1.22 -2.12
N SER A 64 1.35 -1.75 -2.13
CA SER A 64 0.51 -1.81 -0.94
C SER A 64 1.16 -2.59 0.22
N PHE A 65 1.77 -3.73 -0.07
CA PHE A 65 2.43 -4.54 0.96
C PHE A 65 3.63 -3.82 1.56
N THR A 66 4.42 -3.12 0.74
CA THR A 66 5.57 -2.35 1.21
C THR A 66 5.13 -1.15 2.05
N LEU A 67 4.11 -0.42 1.61
CA LEU A 67 3.57 0.70 2.36
C LEU A 67 2.97 0.27 3.71
N LYS A 68 2.31 -0.91 3.76
CA LYS A 68 1.78 -1.42 5.03
C LYS A 68 2.84 -1.58 6.12
N GLU A 69 4.09 -1.85 5.74
CA GLU A 69 5.18 -2.00 6.71
C GLU A 69 5.48 -0.69 7.49
N LEU A 70 5.06 0.46 6.96
CA LEU A 70 5.15 1.75 7.64
C LEU A 70 4.10 1.91 8.76
N PHE A 71 2.97 1.18 8.67
CA PHE A 71 1.84 1.27 9.59
C PHE A 71 2.02 0.30 10.76
N LYS A 72 3.11 0.47 11.52
CA LYS A 72 3.45 -0.38 12.68
C LYS A 72 3.56 0.46 13.93
N ALA A 73 3.00 -0.06 15.02
CA ALA A 73 3.13 0.49 16.36
C ALA A 73 3.34 -0.66 17.34
N LYS A 74 3.98 -0.38 18.49
CA LYS A 74 4.24 -1.36 19.57
C LYS A 74 3.08 -1.42 20.54
N SER A 75 2.57 -0.25 20.95
CA SER A 75 1.43 -0.13 21.85
C SER A 75 0.17 -0.73 21.22
N PRO A 76 -0.60 -1.57 21.95
CA PRO A 76 -1.85 -2.15 21.44
C PRO A 76 -2.86 -1.09 20.98
N VAL A 77 -2.95 0.05 21.69
CA VAL A 77 -3.84 1.16 21.36
C VAL A 77 -3.46 1.79 20.02
N LEU A 78 -2.17 2.13 19.85
CA LEU A 78 -1.68 2.74 18.62
C LEU A 78 -1.64 1.75 17.46
N LYS A 79 -1.37 0.48 17.73
CA LYS A 79 -1.47 -0.59 16.73
C LYS A 79 -2.88 -0.67 16.14
N LYS A 80 -3.92 -0.65 16.98
CA LYS A 80 -5.30 -0.61 16.50
C LYS A 80 -5.58 0.63 15.64
N ARG A 81 -5.07 1.80 16.03
CA ARG A 81 -5.19 3.03 15.23
C ARG A 81 -4.46 2.92 13.88
N MET A 82 -3.25 2.38 13.86
CA MET A 82 -2.51 2.12 12.63
C MET A 82 -3.24 1.15 11.69
N ASP A 83 -3.83 0.08 12.24
CA ASP A 83 -4.60 -0.87 11.44
C ASP A 83 -5.88 -0.21 10.87
N THR A 84 -6.56 0.63 11.64
CA THR A 84 -7.72 1.39 11.17
C THR A 84 -7.32 2.39 10.08
N LEU A 85 -6.23 3.13 10.28
CA LEU A 85 -5.70 4.06 9.28
C LEU A 85 -5.34 3.34 7.98
N TRP A 86 -4.68 2.17 8.09
CA TRP A 86 -4.34 1.36 6.93
C TRP A 86 -5.59 0.87 6.17
N GLN A 87 -6.60 0.38 6.89
CA GLN A 87 -7.86 -0.07 6.30
C GLN A 87 -8.55 1.08 5.55
N HIS A 88 -8.62 2.26 6.16
CA HIS A 88 -9.13 3.47 5.52
C HIS A 88 -8.35 3.82 4.25
N SER A 89 -7.02 3.79 4.31
CA SER A 89 -6.17 4.08 3.15
C SER A 89 -6.42 3.13 1.98
N ILE A 90 -6.64 1.83 2.23
CA ILE A 90 -6.99 0.86 1.19
C ILE A 90 -8.36 1.17 0.57
N GLU A 91 -9.36 1.49 1.39
CA GLU A 91 -10.71 1.80 0.92
C GLU A 91 -10.71 3.05 0.02
N ILE A 92 -10.03 4.11 0.45
CA ILE A 92 -9.87 5.32 -0.36
C ILE A 92 -9.08 5.05 -1.64
N ALA A 93 -8.01 4.24 -1.57
CA ALA A 93 -7.24 3.86 -2.75
C ALA A 93 -8.09 3.12 -3.80
N ALA A 94 -8.96 2.20 -3.36
CA ALA A 94 -9.86 1.49 -4.25
C ALA A 94 -10.87 2.45 -4.92
N ILE A 95 -11.43 3.38 -4.16
CA ILE A 95 -12.33 4.43 -4.67
C ILE A 95 -11.60 5.31 -5.70
N CYS A 96 -10.42 5.84 -5.35
CA CYS A 96 -9.62 6.69 -6.23
C CYS A 96 -9.24 5.96 -7.52
N TYR A 97 -8.87 4.68 -7.44
CA TYR A 97 -8.58 3.85 -8.62
C TYR A 97 -9.78 3.75 -9.57
N VAL A 98 -10.97 3.47 -9.01
CA VAL A 98 -12.20 3.37 -9.82
C VAL A 98 -12.58 4.71 -10.42
N LEU A 99 -12.54 5.79 -9.65
CA LEU A 99 -12.85 7.13 -10.14
C LEU A 99 -11.88 7.58 -11.24
N ALA A 100 -10.58 7.31 -11.08
CA ALA A 100 -9.57 7.64 -12.07
C ALA A 100 -9.80 6.93 -13.41
N LYS A 101 -10.35 5.69 -13.42
CA LYS A 101 -10.73 5.00 -14.66
C LYS A 101 -11.81 5.73 -15.46
N HIS A 102 -12.62 6.53 -14.80
CA HIS A 102 -13.72 7.31 -15.41
C HIS A 102 -13.36 8.78 -15.62
N ALA A 103 -12.27 9.25 -15.02
CA ALA A 103 -11.78 10.61 -15.19
C ALA A 103 -10.83 10.71 -16.40
N ARG A 104 -10.96 11.79 -17.21
CA ARG A 104 -10.06 12.03 -18.33
C ARG A 104 -8.71 12.56 -17.81
N GLY A 105 -7.62 12.00 -18.31
CA GLY A 105 -6.27 12.50 -18.03
C GLY A 105 -5.70 12.09 -16.67
N VAL A 106 -6.38 11.23 -15.92
CA VAL A 106 -5.90 10.69 -14.65
C VAL A 106 -5.51 9.22 -14.83
N ASP A 107 -4.28 8.88 -14.47
CA ASP A 107 -3.84 7.50 -14.45
C ASP A 107 -4.44 6.77 -13.22
N PRO A 108 -5.16 5.65 -13.43
CA PRO A 108 -5.70 4.86 -12.32
C PRO A 108 -4.66 4.40 -11.30
N GLU A 109 -3.40 4.14 -11.71
CA GLU A 109 -2.33 3.81 -10.77
C GLU A 109 -1.95 5.00 -9.89
N GLN A 110 -1.88 6.20 -10.45
CA GLN A 110 -1.68 7.43 -9.69
C GLN A 110 -2.83 7.66 -8.72
N GLY A 111 -4.08 7.46 -9.17
CA GLY A 111 -5.25 7.53 -8.30
C GLY A 111 -5.18 6.57 -7.12
N LEU A 112 -4.83 5.30 -7.38
CA LEU A 112 -4.65 4.30 -6.33
C LEU A 112 -3.57 4.73 -5.33
N LEU A 113 -2.43 5.19 -5.81
CA LEU A 113 -1.31 5.59 -4.98
C LEU A 113 -1.64 6.84 -4.15
N ALA A 114 -2.30 7.83 -4.75
CA ALA A 114 -2.79 9.00 -4.03
C ALA A 114 -3.74 8.60 -2.89
N GLY A 115 -4.68 7.68 -3.15
CA GLY A 115 -5.57 7.16 -2.13
C GLY A 115 -4.86 6.39 -1.01
N LEU A 116 -3.78 5.63 -1.31
CA LEU A 116 -2.98 4.95 -0.29
C LEU A 116 -2.21 5.93 0.61
N LEU A 117 -1.79 7.05 0.06
CA LEU A 117 -0.88 8.00 0.70
C LEU A 117 -1.56 9.24 1.27
N HIS A 118 -2.86 9.46 1.02
CA HIS A 118 -3.55 10.71 1.37
C HIS A 118 -3.43 11.11 2.84
N ASP A 119 -3.32 10.15 3.74
CA ASP A 119 -3.20 10.35 5.19
C ASP A 119 -1.84 9.88 5.76
N ILE A 120 -0.80 9.73 4.91
CA ILE A 120 0.52 9.22 5.30
C ILE A 120 1.16 10.05 6.43
N GLY A 121 0.86 11.34 6.51
CA GLY A 121 1.35 12.22 7.58
C GLY A 121 0.84 11.86 8.98
N THR A 122 -0.21 11.05 9.08
CA THR A 122 -0.69 10.52 10.38
C THR A 122 0.25 9.46 10.95
N VAL A 123 0.95 8.71 10.11
CA VAL A 123 1.85 7.63 10.53
C VAL A 123 2.95 8.10 11.47
N PRO A 124 3.78 9.12 11.14
CA PRO A 124 4.81 9.60 12.05
C PRO A 124 4.25 10.18 13.34
N ILE A 125 3.04 10.78 13.33
CA ILE A 125 2.40 11.29 14.54
C ILE A 125 2.08 10.13 15.49
N LEU A 126 1.50 9.04 14.97
CA LEU A 126 1.19 7.86 15.77
C LEU A 126 2.45 7.16 16.28
N MET A 127 3.52 7.11 15.46
CA MET A 127 4.82 6.56 15.89
C MET A 127 5.43 7.40 17.00
N TYR A 128 5.40 8.73 16.87
CA TYR A 128 5.91 9.65 17.88
C TYR A 128 5.09 9.61 19.17
N ALA A 129 3.78 9.44 19.06
CA ALA A 129 2.90 9.32 20.22
C ALA A 129 3.25 8.14 21.14
N GLU A 130 3.95 7.10 20.65
CA GLU A 130 4.43 5.99 21.50
C GLU A 130 5.42 6.44 22.58
N GLU A 131 6.11 7.55 22.35
CA GLU A 131 7.11 8.10 23.27
C GLU A 131 6.49 9.05 24.32
N TYR A 132 5.20 9.40 24.13
CA TYR A 132 4.50 10.39 24.97
C TYR A 132 3.19 9.82 25.51
N GLU A 133 3.19 9.41 26.77
CA GLU A 133 2.04 8.81 27.45
C GLU A 133 0.80 9.72 27.39
N SER A 134 0.97 11.03 27.47
CA SER A 134 -0.13 12.00 27.35
C SER A 134 -0.87 11.94 26.02
N LEU A 135 -0.18 11.63 24.91
CA LEU A 135 -0.81 11.47 23.60
C LEU A 135 -1.52 10.11 23.46
N VAL A 136 -1.05 9.08 24.18
CA VAL A 136 -1.68 7.75 24.18
C VAL A 136 -2.94 7.74 25.04
N THR A 137 -2.90 8.43 26.20
CA THR A 137 -3.97 8.41 27.21
C THR A 137 -5.06 9.47 26.97
N ASP A 138 -4.78 10.53 26.21
CA ASP A 138 -5.74 11.57 25.82
C ASP A 138 -6.09 11.49 24.33
N PRO A 139 -7.18 10.81 23.96
CA PRO A 139 -7.62 10.71 22.57
C PRO A 139 -7.94 12.06 21.92
N ALA A 140 -8.43 13.05 22.71
CA ALA A 140 -8.78 14.36 22.16
C ALA A 140 -7.53 15.15 21.80
N LEU A 141 -6.50 15.10 22.64
CA LEU A 141 -5.19 15.69 22.35
C LEU A 141 -4.55 15.07 21.11
N LEU A 142 -4.59 13.74 20.99
CA LEU A 142 -4.05 13.02 19.83
C LEU A 142 -4.77 13.41 18.54
N GLU A 143 -6.11 13.44 18.54
CA GLU A 143 -6.89 13.85 17.37
C GLU A 143 -6.62 15.30 16.96
N LYS A 144 -6.49 16.21 17.94
CA LYS A 144 -6.11 17.60 17.67
C LYS A 144 -4.73 17.69 17.03
N THR A 145 -3.77 16.93 17.55
CA THR A 145 -2.40 16.87 17.01
C THR A 145 -2.41 16.35 15.57
N ILE A 146 -3.14 15.26 15.30
CA ILE A 146 -3.29 14.70 13.95
C ILE A 146 -3.89 15.75 13.01
N LYS A 147 -5.02 16.35 13.36
CA LYS A 147 -5.67 17.38 12.52
C LYS A 147 -4.76 18.57 12.21
N THR A 148 -3.90 18.95 13.15
CA THR A 148 -3.02 20.10 12.98
C THR A 148 -1.82 19.79 12.09
N LEU A 149 -1.22 18.60 12.22
CA LEU A 149 0.09 18.31 11.65
C LEU A 149 0.07 17.36 10.44
N LYS A 150 -0.97 16.54 10.26
CA LYS A 150 -0.95 15.48 9.24
C LYS A 150 -0.71 15.98 7.82
N THR A 151 -1.28 17.13 7.45
CA THR A 151 -1.15 17.67 6.09
C THR A 151 0.28 18.15 5.82
N GLU A 152 0.85 18.88 6.76
CA GLU A 152 2.22 19.37 6.63
C GLU A 152 3.23 18.22 6.58
N LEU A 153 3.12 17.28 7.53
CA LEU A 153 4.00 16.08 7.57
C LEU A 153 3.82 15.21 6.33
N GLY A 154 2.59 15.04 5.87
CA GLY A 154 2.30 14.32 4.62
C GLY A 154 3.01 14.96 3.43
N GLY A 155 2.91 16.27 3.28
CA GLY A 155 3.60 17.02 2.22
C GLY A 155 5.12 16.87 2.29
N VAL A 156 5.72 16.95 3.49
CA VAL A 156 7.16 16.74 3.69
C VAL A 156 7.57 15.32 3.28
N ILE A 157 6.81 14.29 3.67
CA ILE A 157 7.11 12.90 3.32
C ILE A 157 7.04 12.70 1.80
N LEU A 158 5.95 13.13 1.16
CA LEU A 158 5.75 12.96 -0.26
C LEU A 158 6.84 13.68 -1.08
N LYS A 159 7.18 14.90 -0.68
CA LYS A 159 8.28 15.66 -1.28
C LYS A 159 9.63 14.93 -1.13
N ARG A 160 9.90 14.37 0.05
CA ARG A 160 11.12 13.58 0.29
C ARG A 160 11.18 12.32 -0.57
N TRP A 161 10.06 11.74 -0.89
CA TRP A 161 9.93 10.57 -1.77
C TRP A 161 9.86 10.93 -3.25
N SER A 162 10.06 12.20 -3.61
CA SER A 162 10.04 12.70 -5.00
C SER A 162 8.70 12.48 -5.71
N PHE A 163 7.58 12.52 -4.96
CA PHE A 163 6.27 12.67 -5.58
C PHE A 163 6.12 14.09 -6.12
N SER A 164 5.55 14.23 -7.33
CA SER A 164 5.28 15.53 -7.94
C SER A 164 4.24 16.34 -7.14
N GLU A 165 4.34 17.66 -7.22
CA GLU A 165 3.36 18.59 -6.62
C GLU A 165 2.12 18.81 -7.53
N GLU A 166 1.93 17.98 -8.59
CA GLU A 166 0.82 18.06 -9.53
C GLU A 166 -0.46 17.40 -8.98
#